data_7ffd4fc53d82f26f5903309fdd02074a
#
_entry.id   7ffd4fc53d82f26f5903309fdd02074a
#
_cell.length_a   1.000
_cell.length_b   1.000
_cell.length_c   1.000
_cell.angle_alpha   90.00
_cell.angle_beta   90.00
_cell.angle_gamma   90.00
#
_symmetry.space_group_name_H-M   'P 1'
#
loop_
_entity.id
_entity.type
_entity.pdbx_description
1 polymer ?
#
loop_
_entity_poly.entity_id
_entity_poly.type
_entity_poly.pdbx_seq_one_letter_code
_entity_poly.pdbx_strand_id
1 'polypeptide(L)'
;MKKFVVSEKCIACGNCLLETKLLQEDAEGKAVPANGGYISDDFLAKAKEIVATCPVKALSIAEGEGADSSKLPEKLQNALAKLSVPKVTREDVKMHAQDYHMTCSYPQGEYRYDYSSESRAMSAAENEFDRICYSQYKKLILEVFVQYKEDKLRKFYTFDESGFWGQINKQYADVLQEFAGAAAAGGIKLPADFKEFAVFPGGSANEKDSVLVYMLNVRLKEFEDRGCEDVMRELRDIPHTSRSDYRTYMDYDDMEVYAGTSFFGNDKYEDKYCYKDVNKACEEFMGDLKNAINYVDYDSQVFDSIDTALKDYKERVQKEIAKKVALLSKAVANSKVALLK
;
A
#
# COMPACT_ATOMS: atom_id res chain seq x y z
N MET A 1 -35.29 -2.36 -3.24
CA MET A 1 -34.15 -2.85 -2.42
C MET A 1 -34.65 -3.94 -1.50
N LYS A 2 -33.88 -5.00 -1.31
CA LYS A 2 -34.23 -6.08 -0.38
C LYS A 2 -33.69 -5.76 1.01
N LYS A 3 -34.40 -6.19 2.07
CA LYS A 3 -33.97 -5.99 3.44
C LYS A 3 -34.28 -7.22 4.29
N PHE A 4 -33.50 -7.42 5.33
CA PHE A 4 -33.85 -8.40 6.36
C PHE A 4 -35.07 -7.94 7.17
N VAL A 5 -35.97 -8.89 7.43
CA VAL A 5 -37.11 -8.70 8.32
C VAL A 5 -37.07 -9.83 9.35
N VAL A 6 -37.12 -9.43 10.61
CA VAL A 6 -37.19 -10.38 11.74
C VAL A 6 -38.58 -10.34 12.32
N SER A 7 -39.23 -11.50 12.45
CA SER A 7 -40.56 -11.63 13.04
C SER A 7 -40.44 -11.84 14.55
N GLU A 8 -41.58 -11.68 15.25
CA GLU A 8 -41.70 -11.92 16.70
C GLU A 8 -41.35 -13.36 17.14
N LYS A 9 -41.27 -14.29 16.19
CA LYS A 9 -40.84 -15.67 16.43
C LYS A 9 -39.34 -15.82 16.74
N CYS A 10 -38.57 -14.73 16.73
CA CYS A 10 -37.15 -14.77 17.04
C CYS A 10 -36.94 -15.25 18.48
N ILE A 11 -36.12 -16.29 18.63
CA ILE A 11 -35.82 -16.91 19.94
C ILE A 11 -34.44 -16.47 20.47
N ALA A 12 -33.87 -15.39 19.97
CA ALA A 12 -32.57 -14.86 20.40
C ALA A 12 -31.41 -15.88 20.35
N CYS A 13 -31.38 -16.77 19.34
CA CYS A 13 -30.35 -17.79 19.23
C CYS A 13 -29.01 -17.27 18.72
N GLY A 14 -28.93 -16.05 18.24
CA GLY A 14 -27.69 -15.37 17.80
C GLY A 14 -27.07 -15.85 16.46
N ASN A 15 -27.51 -16.97 15.88
CA ASN A 15 -26.89 -17.55 14.69
C ASN A 15 -26.76 -16.56 13.52
N CYS A 16 -27.79 -15.77 13.26
CA CYS A 16 -27.76 -14.80 12.17
C CYS A 16 -26.85 -13.58 12.46
N LEU A 17 -26.61 -13.26 13.73
CA LEU A 17 -25.77 -12.15 14.16
C LEU A 17 -24.27 -12.44 13.89
N LEU A 18 -23.88 -13.71 13.93
CA LEU A 18 -22.51 -14.14 13.66
C LEU A 18 -22.16 -14.02 12.16
N GLU A 19 -23.17 -14.06 11.29
CA GLU A 19 -22.99 -14.14 9.85
C GLU A 19 -23.01 -12.78 9.15
N THR A 20 -23.54 -11.73 9.80
CA THR A 20 -23.67 -10.41 9.17
C THR A 20 -23.78 -9.28 10.17
N LYS A 21 -23.18 -8.14 9.79
CA LYS A 21 -23.34 -6.86 10.51
C LYS A 21 -24.63 -6.09 10.13
N LEU A 22 -25.42 -6.62 9.23
CA LEU A 22 -26.71 -6.03 8.85
C LEU A 22 -27.83 -6.36 9.85
N LEU A 23 -27.53 -7.19 10.83
CA LEU A 23 -28.37 -7.52 11.98
C LEU A 23 -27.59 -7.17 13.25
N GLN A 24 -28.34 -6.74 14.29
CA GLN A 24 -27.81 -6.43 15.62
C GLN A 24 -28.74 -7.00 16.65
N GLU A 25 -28.30 -7.10 17.89
CA GLU A 25 -29.04 -7.54 19.02
C GLU A 25 -29.82 -6.37 19.63
N ASP A 26 -31.08 -6.58 20.01
CA ASP A 26 -31.87 -5.62 20.80
C ASP A 26 -31.68 -5.85 22.31
N ALA A 27 -32.38 -5.07 23.13
CA ALA A 27 -32.31 -5.18 24.60
C ALA A 27 -32.81 -6.53 25.14
N GLU A 28 -33.56 -7.28 24.34
CA GLU A 28 -34.15 -8.60 24.72
C GLU A 28 -33.30 -9.76 24.14
N GLY A 29 -32.16 -9.46 23.49
CA GLY A 29 -31.29 -10.46 22.86
C GLY A 29 -31.79 -10.91 21.49
N LYS A 30 -32.85 -10.35 20.96
CA LYS A 30 -33.40 -10.72 19.64
C LYS A 30 -32.66 -10.00 18.52
N ALA A 31 -32.56 -10.67 17.37
CA ALA A 31 -32.00 -10.04 16.19
C ALA A 31 -32.95 -8.96 15.65
N VAL A 32 -32.44 -7.78 15.37
CA VAL A 32 -33.12 -6.69 14.68
C VAL A 32 -32.26 -6.15 13.54
N PRO A 33 -32.88 -5.61 12.48
CA PRO A 33 -32.11 -5.05 11.37
C PRO A 33 -31.27 -3.86 11.83
N ALA A 34 -29.94 -3.97 11.64
CA ALA A 34 -29.01 -2.86 11.83
C ALA A 34 -29.12 -1.88 10.64
N ASN A 35 -29.24 -0.59 10.90
CA ASN A 35 -29.32 0.45 9.84
C ASN A 35 -30.37 0.15 8.75
N GLY A 36 -31.51 -0.45 9.14
CA GLY A 36 -32.59 -0.81 8.23
C GLY A 36 -32.43 -2.18 7.56
N GLY A 37 -31.32 -2.89 7.77
CA GLY A 37 -31.08 -4.25 7.28
C GLY A 37 -31.04 -4.40 5.76
N TYR A 38 -30.73 -3.34 5.02
CA TYR A 38 -30.73 -3.35 3.56
C TYR A 38 -29.62 -4.23 2.99
N ILE A 39 -29.99 -5.03 1.98
CA ILE A 39 -29.17 -6.04 1.36
C ILE A 39 -28.79 -5.51 -0.04
N SER A 40 -27.47 -5.42 -0.32
CA SER A 40 -26.98 -5.13 -1.67
C SER A 40 -27.17 -6.33 -2.59
N ASP A 41 -27.25 -6.09 -3.89
CA ASP A 41 -27.43 -7.18 -4.86
C ASP A 41 -26.28 -8.20 -4.79
N ASP A 42 -25.05 -7.73 -4.56
CA ASP A 42 -23.85 -8.57 -4.40
C ASP A 42 -23.91 -9.47 -3.15
N PHE A 43 -24.61 -9.00 -2.11
CA PHE A 43 -24.75 -9.72 -0.85
C PHE A 43 -26.00 -10.62 -0.82
N LEU A 44 -26.88 -10.54 -1.83
CA LEU A 44 -28.17 -11.23 -1.82
C LEU A 44 -28.06 -12.76 -1.74
N ALA A 45 -27.05 -13.34 -2.40
CA ALA A 45 -26.82 -14.77 -2.32
C ALA A 45 -26.51 -15.21 -0.88
N LYS A 46 -25.56 -14.52 -0.23
CA LYS A 46 -25.19 -14.77 1.15
C LYS A 46 -26.33 -14.46 2.12
N ALA A 47 -27.12 -13.43 1.86
CA ALA A 47 -28.28 -13.11 2.68
C ALA A 47 -29.34 -14.23 2.69
N LYS A 48 -29.53 -14.93 1.57
CA LYS A 48 -30.41 -16.10 1.50
C LYS A 48 -29.87 -17.28 2.33
N GLU A 49 -28.56 -17.48 2.33
CA GLU A 49 -27.91 -18.47 3.18
C GLU A 49 -28.14 -18.15 4.67
N ILE A 50 -27.94 -16.88 5.05
CA ILE A 50 -28.15 -16.42 6.44
C ILE A 50 -29.62 -16.63 6.88
N VAL A 51 -30.58 -16.36 6.00
CA VAL A 51 -31.99 -16.66 6.28
C VAL A 51 -32.21 -18.15 6.54
N ALA A 52 -31.54 -19.02 5.80
CA ALA A 52 -31.66 -20.47 5.95
C ALA A 52 -31.06 -20.98 7.28
N THR A 53 -30.14 -20.24 7.92
CA THR A 53 -29.60 -20.62 9.25
C THR A 53 -30.57 -20.40 10.40
N CYS A 54 -31.68 -19.68 10.18
CA CYS A 54 -32.65 -19.41 11.24
C CYS A 54 -33.50 -20.64 11.57
N PRO A 55 -33.35 -21.28 12.74
CA PRO A 55 -34.01 -22.55 13.07
C PRO A 55 -35.53 -22.42 13.19
N VAL A 56 -36.00 -21.23 13.53
CA VAL A 56 -37.45 -20.95 13.74
C VAL A 56 -38.06 -20.15 12.57
N LYS A 57 -37.27 -19.95 11.47
CA LYS A 57 -37.69 -19.18 10.30
C LYS A 57 -38.24 -17.79 10.64
N ALA A 58 -37.70 -17.17 11.70
CA ALA A 58 -38.05 -15.82 12.11
C ALA A 58 -37.40 -14.75 11.20
N LEU A 59 -36.29 -15.09 10.53
CA LEU A 59 -35.59 -14.20 9.61
C LEU A 59 -36.08 -14.43 8.18
N SER A 60 -36.36 -13.36 7.47
CA SER A 60 -36.77 -13.38 6.08
C SER A 60 -36.14 -12.19 5.30
N ILE A 61 -36.20 -12.28 3.98
CA ILE A 61 -35.88 -11.18 3.10
C ILE A 61 -37.17 -10.68 2.50
N ALA A 62 -37.51 -9.43 2.77
CA ALA A 62 -38.62 -8.76 2.13
C ALA A 62 -38.14 -7.70 1.16
N GLU A 63 -38.97 -7.38 0.19
CA GLU A 63 -38.78 -6.15 -0.57
C GLU A 63 -39.05 -5.00 0.41
N GLY A 64 -37.94 -4.37 0.86
CA GLY A 64 -38.07 -3.13 1.59
C GLY A 64 -38.51 -2.06 0.58
N GLU A 65 -39.35 -1.16 1.03
CA GLU A 65 -39.45 0.12 0.35
C GLU A 65 -38.01 0.69 0.38
N GLY A 66 -37.24 0.49 -0.68
CA GLY A 66 -35.97 1.17 -0.85
C GLY A 66 -36.28 2.65 -0.71
N ALA A 67 -35.36 3.41 -0.13
CA ALA A 67 -35.45 4.85 -0.25
C ALA A 67 -35.53 5.14 -1.75
N ASP A 68 -36.75 5.28 -2.20
CA ASP A 68 -37.05 5.49 -3.63
C ASP A 68 -36.62 6.92 -3.91
N SER A 69 -35.52 7.05 -4.68
CA SER A 69 -35.07 8.37 -5.15
C SER A 69 -36.20 9.09 -5.93
N SER A 70 -37.21 8.34 -6.39
CA SER A 70 -38.41 8.91 -7.01
C SER A 70 -39.28 9.70 -6.02
N LYS A 71 -39.06 9.53 -4.71
CA LYS A 71 -39.77 10.31 -3.68
C LYS A 71 -39.14 11.66 -3.36
N LEU A 72 -37.95 11.94 -3.86
CA LEU A 72 -37.37 13.27 -3.78
C LEU A 72 -38.07 14.22 -4.76
N PRO A 73 -38.29 15.48 -4.38
CA PRO A 73 -38.79 16.49 -5.32
C PRO A 73 -37.90 16.54 -6.56
N GLU A 74 -38.50 16.63 -7.73
CA GLU A 74 -37.79 16.57 -9.03
C GLU A 74 -36.65 17.56 -9.11
N LYS A 75 -36.83 18.79 -8.62
CA LYS A 75 -35.77 19.81 -8.56
C LYS A 75 -34.55 19.34 -7.73
N LEU A 76 -34.78 18.69 -6.59
CA LEU A 76 -33.71 18.18 -5.76
C LEU A 76 -33.03 16.99 -6.42
N GLN A 77 -33.79 16.07 -7.03
CA GLN A 77 -33.22 14.97 -7.81
C GLN A 77 -32.30 15.46 -8.91
N ASN A 78 -32.79 16.44 -9.70
CA ASN A 78 -32.02 17.01 -10.80
C ASN A 78 -30.78 17.76 -10.34
N ALA A 79 -30.84 18.45 -9.19
CA ALA A 79 -29.71 19.12 -8.60
C ALA A 79 -28.68 18.13 -8.05
N LEU A 80 -29.13 17.07 -7.37
CA LEU A 80 -28.23 16.01 -6.86
C LEU A 80 -27.59 15.21 -7.99
N ALA A 81 -28.31 15.00 -9.10
CA ALA A 81 -27.76 14.33 -10.28
C ALA A 81 -26.62 15.12 -10.96
N LYS A 82 -26.53 16.40 -10.70
CA LYS A 82 -25.44 17.28 -11.21
C LYS A 82 -24.21 17.28 -10.31
N LEU A 83 -24.26 16.65 -9.13
CA LEU A 83 -23.10 16.54 -8.28
C LEU A 83 -21.98 15.81 -9.02
N SER A 84 -20.86 16.46 -9.16
CA SER A 84 -19.68 15.89 -9.78
C SER A 84 -18.67 15.47 -8.72
N VAL A 85 -18.22 14.24 -8.82
CA VAL A 85 -17.04 13.80 -8.03
C VAL A 85 -15.81 14.42 -8.68
N PRO A 86 -15.00 15.21 -7.94
CA PRO A 86 -13.77 15.75 -8.48
C PRO A 86 -12.91 14.63 -9.07
N LYS A 87 -12.26 14.91 -10.20
CA LYS A 87 -11.38 13.94 -10.82
C LYS A 87 -10.09 13.86 -9.98
N VAL A 88 -9.76 12.67 -9.53
CA VAL A 88 -8.47 12.38 -8.90
C VAL A 88 -7.57 11.69 -9.91
N THR A 89 -6.36 12.19 -10.07
CA THR A 89 -5.35 11.72 -11.02
C THR A 89 -4.10 11.25 -10.28
N ARG A 90 -3.16 10.66 -11.01
CA ARG A 90 -1.86 10.26 -10.44
C ARG A 90 -1.10 11.44 -9.84
N GLU A 91 -1.22 12.63 -10.45
CA GLU A 91 -0.52 13.85 -10.02
C GLU A 91 -1.03 14.38 -8.67
N ASP A 92 -2.27 14.05 -8.30
CA ASP A 92 -2.82 14.41 -6.99
C ASP A 92 -2.26 13.54 -5.86
N VAL A 93 -1.73 12.35 -6.21
CA VAL A 93 -1.04 11.44 -5.28
C VAL A 93 0.46 11.74 -5.34
N LYS A 94 0.94 12.52 -4.36
CA LYS A 94 2.35 12.92 -4.31
C LYS A 94 3.18 11.82 -3.67
N MET A 95 4.24 11.44 -4.39
CA MET A 95 5.26 10.53 -3.91
C MET A 95 6.40 11.34 -3.30
N HIS A 96 6.82 10.95 -2.10
CA HIS A 96 7.97 11.51 -1.41
C HIS A 96 9.02 10.41 -1.27
N ALA A 97 10.20 10.66 -1.81
CA ALA A 97 11.36 9.81 -1.58
C ALA A 97 12.01 10.23 -0.26
N GLN A 98 12.49 9.26 0.48
CA GLN A 98 13.36 9.51 1.61
C GLN A 98 14.79 9.39 1.09
N ASP A 99 15.56 10.49 1.16
CA ASP A 99 16.97 10.46 0.81
C ASP A 99 17.72 9.61 1.84
N TYR A 100 18.13 8.43 1.41
CA TYR A 100 18.95 7.54 2.21
C TYR A 100 20.24 7.23 1.47
N HIS A 101 21.36 7.55 2.07
CA HIS A 101 22.66 7.22 1.54
C HIS A 101 23.27 6.08 2.33
N MET A 102 23.39 4.93 1.69
CA MET A 102 24.13 3.82 2.27
C MET A 102 25.64 4.10 2.19
N THR A 103 26.29 4.10 3.32
CA THR A 103 27.74 3.97 3.43
C THR A 103 28.06 2.58 3.92
N CYS A 104 28.29 1.65 2.99
CA CYS A 104 28.84 0.38 3.35
C CYS A 104 30.35 0.53 3.38
N SER A 105 30.94 0.43 4.57
CA SER A 105 32.38 0.48 4.76
C SER A 105 32.92 -0.92 5.07
N TYR A 106 33.97 -1.30 4.38
CA TYR A 106 34.78 -2.45 4.70
C TYR A 106 36.16 -1.98 5.14
N PRO A 107 36.90 -2.77 5.95
CA PRO A 107 38.25 -2.42 6.35
C PRO A 107 39.13 -2.27 5.10
N GLN A 108 39.74 -1.09 4.94
CA GLN A 108 40.73 -0.85 3.89
C GLN A 108 42.12 -1.01 4.48
N GLY A 109 43.06 -1.52 3.66
CA GLY A 109 44.44 -1.69 4.06
C GLY A 109 45.35 -1.93 2.88
N GLU A 110 46.64 -1.68 3.07
CA GLU A 110 47.64 -2.14 2.13
C GLU A 110 47.94 -3.60 2.39
N TYR A 111 47.68 -4.44 1.40
CA TYR A 111 47.93 -5.88 1.47
C TYR A 111 49.16 -6.16 0.63
N ARG A 112 50.30 -6.36 1.30
CA ARG A 112 51.52 -6.80 0.66
C ARG A 112 51.83 -8.23 1.04
N TYR A 113 51.93 -9.06 0.03
CA TYR A 113 52.25 -10.47 0.21
C TYR A 113 53.55 -10.76 -0.51
N ASP A 114 54.65 -10.75 0.26
CA ASP A 114 55.98 -11.14 -0.21
C ASP A 114 56.09 -12.65 -0.27
N TYR A 115 55.41 -13.28 -1.20
CA TYR A 115 55.46 -14.71 -1.38
C TYR A 115 56.38 -15.11 -2.53
N SER A 116 57.17 -16.17 -2.31
CA SER A 116 58.06 -16.75 -3.31
C SER A 116 57.33 -17.63 -4.34
N SER A 117 56.03 -17.67 -4.33
CA SER A 117 55.20 -18.34 -5.34
C SER A 117 53.87 -17.69 -5.50
N GLU A 118 53.42 -17.61 -6.74
CA GLU A 118 52.13 -17.10 -7.17
C GLU A 118 50.98 -17.74 -6.37
N SER A 119 51.00 -19.06 -6.28
CA SER A 119 49.96 -19.81 -5.56
C SER A 119 49.81 -19.41 -4.10
N ARG A 120 50.92 -19.06 -3.42
CA ARG A 120 50.87 -18.61 -2.01
C ARG A 120 50.35 -17.19 -1.91
N ALA A 121 50.77 -16.31 -2.81
CA ALA A 121 50.26 -14.93 -2.89
C ALA A 121 48.75 -14.92 -3.17
N MET A 122 48.34 -15.72 -4.15
CA MET A 122 46.92 -15.89 -4.48
C MET A 122 46.11 -16.37 -3.27
N SER A 123 46.55 -17.46 -2.62
CA SER A 123 45.84 -17.98 -1.45
C SER A 123 45.78 -16.98 -0.29
N ALA A 124 46.79 -16.14 -0.12
CA ALA A 124 46.82 -15.12 0.91
C ALA A 124 45.81 -13.99 0.58
N ALA A 125 45.79 -13.54 -0.68
CA ALA A 125 44.85 -12.52 -1.13
C ALA A 125 43.38 -13.01 -1.07
N GLU A 126 43.12 -14.23 -1.51
CA GLU A 126 41.80 -14.87 -1.38
C GLU A 126 41.37 -14.96 0.08
N ASN A 127 42.26 -15.34 1.00
CA ASN A 127 41.97 -15.39 2.42
C ASN A 127 41.63 -13.99 2.96
N GLU A 128 42.34 -12.96 2.52
CA GLU A 128 42.10 -11.59 2.97
C GLU A 128 40.80 -11.04 2.42
N PHE A 129 40.50 -11.29 1.14
CA PHE A 129 39.21 -10.93 0.57
C PHE A 129 38.06 -11.63 1.30
N ASP A 130 38.21 -12.95 1.56
CA ASP A 130 37.25 -13.73 2.32
C ASP A 130 37.03 -13.13 3.74
N ARG A 131 38.14 -12.76 4.39
CA ARG A 131 38.08 -12.11 5.70
C ARG A 131 37.34 -10.76 5.68
N ILE A 132 37.57 -9.96 4.66
CA ILE A 132 37.03 -8.60 4.55
C ILE A 132 35.58 -8.63 4.03
N CYS A 133 35.34 -9.33 2.94
CA CYS A 133 34.05 -9.31 2.24
C CYS A 133 33.18 -10.51 2.59
N TYR A 134 33.67 -11.73 2.40
CA TYR A 134 32.84 -12.91 2.55
C TYR A 134 32.46 -13.22 4.01
N SER A 135 33.39 -13.07 4.95
CA SER A 135 33.07 -13.23 6.37
C SER A 135 32.00 -12.25 6.85
N GLN A 136 31.88 -11.12 6.17
CA GLN A 136 30.86 -10.09 6.39
C GLN A 136 29.69 -10.17 5.40
N TYR A 137 29.71 -11.16 4.50
CA TYR A 137 28.74 -11.26 3.40
C TYR A 137 27.27 -11.12 3.84
N LYS A 138 26.89 -11.82 4.89
CA LYS A 138 25.52 -11.73 5.43
C LYS A 138 25.17 -10.31 5.88
N LYS A 139 26.14 -9.61 6.49
CA LYS A 139 25.95 -8.22 6.91
C LYS A 139 25.83 -7.31 5.71
N LEU A 140 26.71 -7.49 4.71
CA LEU A 140 26.69 -6.72 3.47
C LEU A 140 25.38 -6.92 2.69
N ILE A 141 24.88 -8.16 2.57
CA ILE A 141 23.58 -8.44 1.97
C ILE A 141 22.47 -7.72 2.71
N LEU A 142 22.46 -7.81 4.04
CA LEU A 142 21.45 -7.14 4.84
C LEU A 142 21.49 -5.63 4.69
N GLU A 143 22.68 -5.01 4.63
CA GLU A 143 22.85 -3.58 4.42
C GLU A 143 22.33 -3.17 3.04
N VAL A 144 22.71 -3.89 1.98
CA VAL A 144 22.18 -3.66 0.62
C VAL A 144 20.66 -3.82 0.57
N PHE A 145 20.14 -4.83 1.24
CA PHE A 145 18.71 -5.09 1.29
C PHE A 145 17.94 -4.02 2.07
N VAL A 146 18.50 -3.54 3.19
CA VAL A 146 17.94 -2.42 3.94
C VAL A 146 17.91 -1.18 3.06
N GLN A 147 19.01 -0.87 2.37
CA GLN A 147 19.04 0.25 1.43
C GLN A 147 18.02 0.10 0.32
N TYR A 148 17.89 -1.08 -0.24
CA TYR A 148 16.86 -1.36 -1.24
C TYR A 148 15.46 -1.01 -0.73
N LYS A 149 15.13 -1.44 0.49
CA LYS A 149 13.86 -1.10 1.12
C LYS A 149 13.69 0.41 1.32
N GLU A 150 14.75 1.09 1.78
CA GLU A 150 14.69 2.54 2.01
C GLU A 150 14.54 3.32 0.70
N ASP A 151 15.31 2.99 -0.32
CA ASP A 151 15.35 3.74 -1.58
C ASP A 151 14.14 3.45 -2.48
N LYS A 152 13.67 2.21 -2.51
CA LYS A 152 12.65 1.76 -3.45
C LYS A 152 11.27 1.59 -2.83
N LEU A 153 11.19 1.07 -1.61
CA LEU A 153 9.95 0.66 -0.97
C LEU A 153 9.48 1.60 0.16
N ARG A 154 10.36 2.38 0.78
CA ARG A 154 9.98 3.37 1.80
C ARG A 154 9.62 4.74 1.24
N LYS A 155 9.20 4.78 -0.01
CA LYS A 155 8.52 5.94 -0.54
C LYS A 155 7.20 6.07 0.20
N PHE A 156 6.91 7.24 0.70
CA PHE A 156 5.60 7.51 1.27
C PHE A 156 4.78 8.40 0.34
N TYR A 157 3.50 8.24 0.40
CA TYR A 157 2.56 8.92 -0.47
C TYR A 157 1.70 9.86 0.36
N THR A 158 1.26 10.95 -0.24
CA THR A 158 0.33 11.90 0.35
C THR A 158 -0.78 12.24 -0.63
N PHE A 159 -1.98 12.51 -0.10
CA PHE A 159 -3.12 12.97 -0.87
C PHE A 159 -3.95 13.93 -0.03
N ASP A 160 -4.30 15.09 -0.58
CA ASP A 160 -5.17 16.08 0.07
C ASP A 160 -6.63 15.62 0.05
N GLU A 161 -6.95 14.65 0.90
CA GLU A 161 -8.30 14.11 1.04
C GLU A 161 -9.26 15.14 1.64
N SER A 162 -8.76 16.00 2.52
CA SER A 162 -9.54 17.07 3.14
C SER A 162 -10.02 18.08 2.10
N GLY A 163 -9.12 18.55 1.23
CA GLY A 163 -9.47 19.43 0.12
C GLY A 163 -10.41 18.78 -0.89
N PHE A 164 -10.19 17.50 -1.20
CA PHE A 164 -11.08 16.73 -2.07
C PHE A 164 -12.51 16.65 -1.52
N TRP A 165 -12.67 16.24 -0.26
CA TRP A 165 -14.00 16.22 0.37
C TRP A 165 -14.57 17.60 0.59
N GLY A 166 -13.73 18.63 0.80
CA GLY A 166 -14.14 20.02 0.88
C GLY A 166 -14.86 20.50 -0.37
N GLN A 167 -14.38 20.11 -1.57
CA GLN A 167 -15.04 20.43 -2.84
C GLN A 167 -16.41 19.74 -2.98
N ILE A 168 -16.51 18.47 -2.59
CA ILE A 168 -17.79 17.72 -2.61
C ILE A 168 -18.77 18.33 -1.60
N ASN A 169 -18.30 18.62 -0.38
CA ASN A 169 -19.12 19.22 0.67
C ASN A 169 -19.69 20.57 0.25
N LYS A 170 -18.88 21.40 -0.41
CA LYS A 170 -19.34 22.69 -0.91
C LYS A 170 -20.46 22.52 -1.93
N GLN A 171 -20.28 21.72 -2.97
CA GLN A 171 -21.31 21.48 -3.98
C GLN A 171 -22.60 20.95 -3.36
N TYR A 172 -22.46 20.01 -2.42
CA TYR A 172 -23.60 19.38 -1.76
C TYR A 172 -24.35 20.36 -0.85
N ALA A 173 -23.63 21.16 -0.08
CA ALA A 173 -24.20 22.20 0.77
C ALA A 173 -24.94 23.27 -0.06
N ASP A 174 -24.38 23.70 -1.17
CA ASP A 174 -25.01 24.69 -2.07
C ASP A 174 -26.35 24.15 -2.60
N VAL A 175 -26.39 22.88 -3.05
CA VAL A 175 -27.63 22.22 -3.51
C VAL A 175 -28.68 22.15 -2.40
N LEU A 176 -28.28 21.75 -1.19
CA LEU A 176 -29.21 21.63 -0.07
C LEU A 176 -29.70 23.00 0.42
N GLN A 177 -28.86 24.02 0.39
CA GLN A 177 -29.24 25.38 0.77
C GLN A 177 -30.23 25.98 -0.25
N GLU A 178 -30.01 25.80 -1.54
CA GLU A 178 -30.96 26.22 -2.57
C GLU A 178 -32.32 25.54 -2.38
N PHE A 179 -32.32 24.24 -2.14
CA PHE A 179 -33.55 23.50 -1.86
C PHE A 179 -34.24 23.98 -0.58
N ALA A 180 -33.49 24.21 0.50
CA ALA A 180 -34.04 24.73 1.76
C ALA A 180 -34.69 26.12 1.59
N GLY A 181 -34.06 26.99 0.80
CA GLY A 181 -34.63 28.31 0.43
C GLY A 181 -35.96 28.17 -0.32
N ALA A 182 -36.01 27.27 -1.30
CA ALA A 182 -37.24 27.03 -2.08
C ALA A 182 -38.35 26.42 -1.19
N ALA A 183 -38.02 25.51 -0.27
CA ALA A 183 -38.97 24.94 0.68
C ALA A 183 -39.53 26.01 1.63
N ALA A 184 -38.69 26.89 2.17
CA ALA A 184 -39.09 27.98 3.06
C ALA A 184 -40.01 28.97 2.34
N ALA A 185 -39.68 29.33 1.09
CA ALA A 185 -40.52 30.20 0.24
C ALA A 185 -41.91 29.56 -0.04
N GLY A 186 -41.99 28.25 -0.13
CA GLY A 186 -43.22 27.48 -0.26
C GLY A 186 -43.97 27.21 1.07
N GLY A 187 -43.49 27.73 2.20
CA GLY A 187 -44.10 27.51 3.51
C GLY A 187 -43.88 26.08 4.07
N ILE A 188 -42.95 25.33 3.55
CA ILE A 188 -42.66 23.96 3.91
C ILE A 188 -41.60 23.91 5.00
N LYS A 189 -41.91 23.25 6.11
CA LYS A 189 -40.97 23.03 7.21
C LYS A 189 -40.14 21.78 6.94
N LEU A 190 -38.82 21.93 6.74
CA LEU A 190 -37.88 20.82 6.62
C LEU A 190 -37.68 20.11 7.97
N PRO A 191 -37.21 18.84 7.94
CA PRO A 191 -36.84 18.12 9.16
C PRO A 191 -35.76 18.87 9.95
N ALA A 192 -35.77 18.73 11.28
CA ALA A 192 -34.78 19.40 12.14
C ALA A 192 -33.34 18.98 11.84
N ASP A 193 -33.16 17.73 11.43
CA ASP A 193 -31.89 17.08 11.08
C ASP A 193 -31.45 17.35 9.62
N PHE A 194 -32.23 18.14 8.85
CA PHE A 194 -31.92 18.41 7.44
C PHE A 194 -30.52 19.01 7.23
N LYS A 195 -30.07 19.84 8.17
CA LYS A 195 -28.73 20.44 8.13
C LYS A 195 -27.60 19.41 8.24
N GLU A 196 -27.83 18.29 8.87
CA GLU A 196 -26.82 17.22 9.01
C GLU A 196 -26.53 16.54 7.67
N PHE A 197 -27.43 16.64 6.72
CA PHE A 197 -27.19 16.18 5.36
C PHE A 197 -26.30 17.11 4.53
N ALA A 198 -26.03 18.32 5.00
CA ALA A 198 -25.26 19.29 4.27
C ALA A 198 -23.74 19.00 4.25
N VAL A 199 -23.27 18.07 5.05
CA VAL A 199 -21.84 17.78 5.19
C VAL A 199 -21.58 16.29 5.12
N PHE A 200 -20.62 15.88 4.29
CA PHE A 200 -20.02 14.54 4.39
C PHE A 200 -18.97 14.54 5.49
N PRO A 201 -18.72 13.38 6.13
CA PRO A 201 -17.52 13.25 6.96
C PRO A 201 -16.31 13.64 6.09
N GLY A 202 -15.57 14.65 6.52
CA GLY A 202 -14.36 15.08 5.83
C GLY A 202 -13.33 13.95 5.79
N GLY A 203 -12.40 14.03 4.84
CA GLY A 203 -11.21 13.18 4.83
C GLY A 203 -10.24 13.58 5.96
N SER A 204 -9.19 12.79 6.13
CA SER A 204 -8.12 13.11 7.08
C SER A 204 -7.47 14.46 6.73
N ALA A 205 -7.25 15.29 7.73
CA ALA A 205 -6.45 16.50 7.58
C ALA A 205 -4.95 16.19 7.41
N ASN A 206 -4.51 15.00 7.81
CA ASN A 206 -3.17 14.51 7.56
C ASN A 206 -3.14 13.76 6.22
N GLU A 207 -2.46 14.33 5.25
CA GLU A 207 -2.39 13.79 3.88
C GLU A 207 -1.81 12.36 3.82
N LYS A 208 -0.97 11.96 4.80
CA LYS A 208 -0.42 10.60 4.92
C LYS A 208 -1.47 9.57 5.35
N ASP A 209 -2.47 10.00 6.12
CA ASP A 209 -3.50 9.14 6.71
C ASP A 209 -4.77 9.09 5.86
N SER A 210 -4.71 9.60 4.63
CA SER A 210 -5.85 9.57 3.73
C SER A 210 -6.26 8.12 3.38
N VAL A 211 -7.55 7.91 3.14
CA VAL A 211 -8.06 6.60 2.75
C VAL A 211 -7.46 6.11 1.44
N LEU A 212 -7.24 7.03 0.49
CA LEU A 212 -6.58 6.69 -0.78
C LEU A 212 -5.16 6.20 -0.56
N VAL A 213 -4.38 6.89 0.28
CA VAL A 213 -3.01 6.47 0.63
C VAL A 213 -3.01 5.13 1.35
N TYR A 214 -3.94 4.91 2.27
CA TYR A 214 -4.09 3.60 2.91
C TYR A 214 -4.36 2.47 1.89
N MET A 215 -5.30 2.69 0.95
CA MET A 215 -5.61 1.71 -0.10
C MET A 215 -4.40 1.43 -1.00
N LEU A 216 -3.63 2.46 -1.34
CA LEU A 216 -2.40 2.34 -2.09
C LEU A 216 -1.35 1.52 -1.31
N ASN A 217 -1.12 1.84 -0.05
CA ASN A 217 -0.15 1.14 0.79
C ASN A 217 -0.48 -0.35 0.95
N VAL A 218 -1.76 -0.72 1.05
CA VAL A 218 -2.16 -2.14 1.09
C VAL A 218 -1.73 -2.88 -0.18
N ARG A 219 -1.89 -2.26 -1.35
CA ARG A 219 -1.49 -2.86 -2.63
C ARG A 219 0.02 -2.93 -2.80
N LEU A 220 0.71 -1.85 -2.41
CA LEU A 220 2.17 -1.79 -2.49
C LEU A 220 2.85 -2.80 -1.57
N LYS A 221 2.21 -3.17 -0.47
CA LYS A 221 2.77 -4.17 0.45
C LYS A 221 2.94 -5.54 -0.21
N GLU A 222 1.96 -6.01 -0.98
CA GLU A 222 2.07 -7.28 -1.71
C GLU A 222 3.19 -7.25 -2.75
N PHE A 223 3.37 -6.09 -3.35
CA PHE A 223 4.45 -5.86 -4.28
C PHE A 223 5.81 -5.78 -3.58
N GLU A 224 5.88 -5.11 -2.43
CA GLU A 224 7.06 -5.06 -1.57
C GLU A 224 7.56 -6.47 -1.23
N ASP A 225 6.67 -7.33 -0.77
CA ASP A 225 7.02 -8.69 -0.36
C ASP A 225 7.64 -9.47 -1.54
N ARG A 226 7.05 -9.40 -2.74
CA ARG A 226 7.58 -10.03 -3.96
C ARG A 226 8.91 -9.44 -4.39
N GLY A 227 9.01 -8.11 -4.42
CA GLY A 227 10.24 -7.42 -4.81
C GLY A 227 11.41 -7.73 -3.88
N CYS A 228 11.15 -7.89 -2.58
CA CYS A 228 12.14 -8.34 -1.62
C CYS A 228 12.67 -9.75 -1.92
N GLU A 229 11.78 -10.68 -2.31
CA GLU A 229 12.18 -12.04 -2.69
C GLU A 229 13.05 -12.04 -3.96
N ASP A 230 12.69 -11.21 -4.95
CA ASP A 230 13.47 -11.07 -6.19
C ASP A 230 14.87 -10.52 -5.92
N VAL A 231 15.00 -9.44 -5.14
CA VAL A 231 16.29 -8.89 -4.76
C VAL A 231 17.12 -9.89 -3.97
N MET A 232 16.51 -10.61 -3.02
CA MET A 232 17.24 -11.63 -2.27
C MET A 232 17.72 -12.79 -3.13
N ARG A 233 17.00 -13.12 -4.21
CA ARG A 233 17.42 -14.12 -5.18
C ARG A 233 18.64 -13.62 -5.94
N GLU A 234 18.58 -12.41 -6.54
CA GLU A 234 19.70 -11.81 -7.27
C GLU A 234 20.97 -11.70 -6.39
N LEU A 235 20.81 -11.27 -5.13
CA LEU A 235 21.94 -11.19 -4.18
C LEU A 235 22.56 -12.55 -3.88
N ARG A 236 21.79 -13.65 -3.95
CA ARG A 236 22.32 -15.02 -3.76
C ARG A 236 23.07 -15.53 -4.98
N ASP A 237 22.75 -15.02 -6.17
CA ASP A 237 23.40 -15.44 -7.41
C ASP A 237 24.75 -14.77 -7.63
N ILE A 238 25.12 -13.75 -6.82
CA ILE A 238 26.45 -13.14 -6.84
C ILE A 238 27.50 -14.15 -6.32
N PRO A 239 28.66 -14.27 -6.99
CA PRO A 239 29.69 -15.23 -6.60
C PRO A 239 30.17 -15.02 -5.15
N HIS A 240 29.91 -15.99 -4.28
CA HIS A 240 30.30 -15.97 -2.86
C HIS A 240 30.37 -17.36 -2.24
N THR A 241 30.16 -18.40 -3.04
CA THR A 241 30.03 -19.78 -2.56
C THR A 241 31.36 -20.51 -2.41
N SER A 242 32.38 -20.06 -3.14
CA SER A 242 33.72 -20.61 -3.04
C SER A 242 34.79 -19.54 -3.23
N ARG A 243 36.00 -19.79 -2.72
CA ARG A 243 37.12 -18.88 -2.93
C ARG A 243 37.47 -18.65 -4.40
N SER A 244 37.29 -19.67 -5.24
CA SER A 244 37.54 -19.54 -6.67
C SER A 244 36.68 -18.51 -7.36
N ASP A 245 35.46 -18.27 -6.83
CA ASP A 245 34.55 -17.30 -7.39
C ASP A 245 35.04 -15.87 -7.16
N TYR A 246 35.79 -15.62 -6.09
CA TYR A 246 36.31 -14.28 -5.78
C TYR A 246 37.51 -13.86 -6.61
N ARG A 247 38.16 -14.79 -7.31
CA ARG A 247 39.26 -14.48 -8.22
C ARG A 247 38.89 -13.52 -9.32
N THR A 248 37.61 -13.48 -9.70
CA THR A 248 37.12 -12.54 -10.71
C THR A 248 37.26 -11.08 -10.30
N TYR A 249 37.35 -10.81 -9.00
CA TYR A 249 37.49 -9.46 -8.44
C TYR A 249 38.95 -9.07 -8.14
N MET A 250 39.94 -9.97 -8.26
CA MET A 250 41.30 -9.71 -7.83
C MET A 250 42.23 -9.50 -9.01
N ASP A 251 42.99 -8.43 -8.94
CA ASP A 251 44.12 -8.18 -9.82
C ASP A 251 45.41 -8.76 -9.23
N TYR A 252 46.20 -9.33 -10.10
CA TYR A 252 47.46 -9.98 -9.76
C TYR A 252 48.63 -9.19 -10.37
N ASP A 253 49.69 -9.05 -9.58
CA ASP A 253 50.91 -8.37 -10.00
C ASP A 253 52.10 -9.22 -9.62
N ASP A 254 52.98 -9.41 -10.56
CA ASP A 254 54.26 -10.05 -10.36
C ASP A 254 55.40 -9.01 -10.46
N MET A 255 56.39 -9.14 -9.61
CA MET A 255 57.56 -8.28 -9.64
C MET A 255 58.82 -9.05 -9.32
N GLU A 256 59.89 -8.73 -10.02
CA GLU A 256 61.23 -9.17 -9.69
C GLU A 256 61.82 -8.26 -8.59
N VAL A 257 62.22 -8.87 -7.48
CA VAL A 257 62.85 -8.18 -6.36
C VAL A 257 64.28 -8.63 -6.23
N TYR A 258 65.19 -7.68 -6.07
CA TYR A 258 66.59 -7.98 -5.83
C TYR A 258 66.75 -8.81 -4.56
N ALA A 259 67.33 -10.01 -4.69
CA ALA A 259 67.50 -10.98 -3.62
C ALA A 259 68.94 -11.10 -3.15
N GLY A 260 69.80 -10.24 -3.61
CA GLY A 260 71.24 -10.23 -3.25
C GLY A 260 72.14 -10.55 -4.41
N THR A 261 73.44 -10.67 -4.12
CA THR A 261 74.47 -10.99 -5.13
C THR A 261 74.95 -12.41 -4.95
N SER A 262 75.10 -13.13 -6.03
CA SER A 262 75.64 -14.50 -6.01
C SER A 262 77.11 -14.50 -5.60
N PHE A 263 77.64 -15.67 -5.17
CA PHE A 263 79.01 -15.84 -4.84
C PHE A 263 79.99 -15.43 -6.02
N PHE A 264 79.50 -15.46 -7.23
CA PHE A 264 80.22 -15.05 -8.45
C PHE A 264 79.99 -13.57 -8.81
N GLY A 265 79.40 -12.76 -7.94
CA GLY A 265 79.19 -11.33 -8.17
C GLY A 265 78.01 -10.98 -9.09
N ASN A 266 77.17 -11.97 -9.44
CA ASN A 266 75.99 -11.70 -10.27
C ASN A 266 74.81 -11.39 -9.36
N ASP A 267 74.01 -10.39 -9.68
CA ASP A 267 72.80 -10.04 -8.98
C ASP A 267 71.79 -11.16 -9.17
N LYS A 268 71.12 -11.48 -8.07
CA LYS A 268 70.02 -12.45 -8.01
C LYS A 268 68.74 -11.68 -7.85
N TYR A 269 67.76 -12.07 -8.62
CA TYR A 269 66.40 -11.59 -8.52
C TYR A 269 65.51 -12.78 -8.19
N GLU A 270 64.51 -12.53 -7.37
CA GLU A 270 63.46 -13.49 -7.04
C GLU A 270 62.15 -12.91 -7.43
N ASP A 271 61.29 -13.73 -8.06
CA ASP A 271 59.92 -13.34 -8.36
C ASP A 271 59.15 -13.22 -7.03
N LYS A 272 58.52 -12.08 -6.87
CA LYS A 272 57.59 -11.81 -5.78
C LYS A 272 56.22 -11.57 -6.38
N TYR A 273 55.23 -12.18 -5.77
CA TYR A 273 53.88 -12.16 -6.23
C TYR A 273 53.03 -11.46 -5.19
N CYS A 274 52.23 -10.52 -5.63
CA CYS A 274 51.26 -9.90 -4.74
C CYS A 274 49.98 -9.55 -5.46
N TYR A 275 48.86 -9.62 -4.73
CA TYR A 275 47.63 -9.04 -5.15
C TYR A 275 47.50 -7.65 -4.54
N LYS A 276 47.49 -6.61 -5.41
CA LYS A 276 47.51 -5.22 -4.96
C LYS A 276 46.11 -4.71 -4.57
N ASP A 277 45.12 -5.12 -5.31
CA ASP A 277 43.84 -4.44 -5.33
C ASP A 277 42.74 -5.20 -4.60
N VAL A 278 43.03 -5.76 -3.40
CA VAL A 278 42.02 -6.39 -2.57
C VAL A 278 40.92 -5.37 -2.24
N ASN A 279 41.26 -4.10 -2.01
CA ASN A 279 40.27 -3.05 -1.80
C ASN A 279 39.39 -2.83 -3.04
N LYS A 280 40.00 -2.83 -4.25
CA LYS A 280 39.26 -2.72 -5.52
C LYS A 280 38.34 -3.93 -5.70
N ALA A 281 38.81 -5.15 -5.41
CA ALA A 281 37.98 -6.33 -5.45
C ALA A 281 36.77 -6.22 -4.48
N CYS A 282 36.99 -5.67 -3.29
CA CYS A 282 35.91 -5.40 -2.35
C CYS A 282 34.91 -4.34 -2.88
N GLU A 283 35.40 -3.30 -3.54
CA GLU A 283 34.57 -2.27 -4.17
C GLU A 283 33.73 -2.82 -5.31
N GLU A 284 34.30 -3.66 -6.16
CA GLU A 284 33.59 -4.32 -7.27
C GLU A 284 32.52 -5.26 -6.73
N PHE A 285 32.84 -6.10 -5.75
CA PHE A 285 31.88 -6.96 -5.08
C PHE A 285 30.72 -6.18 -4.45
N MET A 286 31.01 -5.06 -3.77
CA MET A 286 29.99 -4.17 -3.24
C MET A 286 29.17 -3.49 -4.34
N GLY A 287 29.81 -3.20 -5.49
CA GLY A 287 29.14 -2.67 -6.68
C GLY A 287 28.12 -3.66 -7.23
N ASP A 288 28.47 -4.95 -7.32
CA ASP A 288 27.58 -6.00 -7.79
C ASP A 288 26.39 -6.19 -6.83
N LEU A 289 26.65 -6.17 -5.52
CA LEU A 289 25.57 -6.20 -4.53
C LEU A 289 24.58 -5.03 -4.69
N LYS A 290 25.08 -3.83 -4.95
CA LYS A 290 24.24 -2.63 -5.18
C LYS A 290 23.50 -2.71 -6.50
N ASN A 291 24.14 -3.21 -7.55
CA ASN A 291 23.54 -3.33 -8.88
C ASN A 291 22.35 -4.29 -8.88
N ALA A 292 22.35 -5.34 -8.04
CA ALA A 292 21.26 -6.27 -7.92
C ALA A 292 19.92 -5.58 -7.60
N ILE A 293 19.93 -4.46 -6.87
CA ILE A 293 18.70 -3.70 -6.56
C ILE A 293 18.09 -3.02 -7.79
N ASN A 294 18.86 -2.83 -8.88
CA ASN A 294 18.38 -2.11 -10.06
C ASN A 294 17.66 -3.01 -11.07
N TYR A 295 17.67 -4.33 -10.88
CA TYR A 295 17.04 -5.28 -11.80
C TYR A 295 15.53 -5.32 -11.75
N VAL A 296 14.92 -4.75 -10.72
CA VAL A 296 13.46 -4.80 -10.54
C VAL A 296 12.82 -3.51 -11.03
N ASP A 297 11.96 -3.61 -12.05
CA ASP A 297 11.17 -2.49 -12.55
C ASP A 297 9.99 -2.20 -11.61
N TYR A 298 10.19 -1.25 -10.68
CA TYR A 298 9.16 -0.84 -9.74
C TYR A 298 8.21 0.20 -10.27
N ASP A 299 8.67 1.05 -11.17
CA ASP A 299 7.92 2.25 -11.51
C ASP A 299 6.61 1.90 -12.22
N SER A 300 6.62 0.94 -13.14
CA SER A 300 5.39 0.49 -13.79
C SER A 300 4.39 -0.13 -12.80
N GLN A 301 4.87 -0.98 -11.90
CA GLN A 301 4.01 -1.65 -10.90
C GLN A 301 3.47 -0.70 -9.85
N VAL A 302 4.25 0.32 -9.47
CA VAL A 302 3.77 1.40 -8.59
C VAL A 302 2.67 2.19 -9.29
N PHE A 303 2.85 2.55 -10.56
CA PHE A 303 1.83 3.25 -11.35
C PHE A 303 0.54 2.44 -11.49
N ASP A 304 0.62 1.15 -11.74
CA ASP A 304 -0.56 0.27 -11.81
C ASP A 304 -1.27 0.17 -10.45
N SER A 305 -0.51 0.16 -9.36
CA SER A 305 -1.06 0.17 -8.01
C SER A 305 -1.77 1.48 -7.69
N ILE A 306 -1.22 2.62 -8.13
CA ILE A 306 -1.86 3.94 -8.00
C ILE A 306 -3.16 3.97 -8.79
N ASP A 307 -3.17 3.55 -10.06
CA ASP A 307 -4.38 3.55 -10.89
C ASP A 307 -5.49 2.70 -10.31
N THR A 308 -5.12 1.53 -9.78
CA THR A 308 -6.10 0.64 -9.16
C THR A 308 -6.65 1.25 -7.87
N ALA A 309 -5.79 1.85 -7.04
CA ALA A 309 -6.23 2.54 -5.82
C ALA A 309 -7.13 3.74 -6.14
N LEU A 310 -6.83 4.52 -7.18
CA LEU A 310 -7.66 5.63 -7.64
C LEU A 310 -9.05 5.16 -8.09
N LYS A 311 -9.12 4.05 -8.82
CA LYS A 311 -10.39 3.45 -9.26
C LYS A 311 -11.23 3.03 -8.07
N ASP A 312 -10.64 2.29 -7.13
CA ASP A 312 -11.34 1.79 -5.93
C ASP A 312 -11.78 2.96 -5.02
N TYR A 313 -10.94 3.98 -4.89
CA TYR A 313 -11.28 5.19 -4.14
C TYR A 313 -12.48 5.93 -4.74
N LYS A 314 -12.50 6.09 -6.07
CA LYS A 314 -13.64 6.69 -6.78
C LYS A 314 -14.93 5.92 -6.52
N GLU A 315 -14.90 4.59 -6.61
CA GLU A 315 -16.06 3.74 -6.31
C GLU A 315 -16.52 3.91 -4.86
N ARG A 316 -15.58 3.99 -3.93
CA ARG A 316 -15.88 4.22 -2.52
C ARG A 316 -16.56 5.57 -2.30
N VAL A 317 -16.02 6.64 -2.89
CA VAL A 317 -16.62 7.99 -2.81
C VAL A 317 -18.03 7.99 -3.37
N GLN A 318 -18.25 7.38 -4.53
CA GLN A 318 -19.58 7.26 -5.14
C GLN A 318 -20.57 6.50 -4.23
N LYS A 319 -20.12 5.42 -3.58
CA LYS A 319 -20.94 4.67 -2.62
C LYS A 319 -21.31 5.52 -1.40
N GLU A 320 -20.39 6.31 -0.86
CA GLU A 320 -20.68 7.21 0.28
C GLU A 320 -21.68 8.32 -0.11
N ILE A 321 -21.52 8.91 -1.29
CA ILE A 321 -22.48 9.89 -1.81
C ILE A 321 -23.86 9.25 -1.98
N ALA A 322 -23.96 8.09 -2.62
CA ALA A 322 -25.21 7.39 -2.82
C ALA A 322 -25.90 7.04 -1.49
N LYS A 323 -25.13 6.58 -0.51
CA LYS A 323 -25.64 6.30 0.84
C LYS A 323 -26.21 7.54 1.50
N LYS A 324 -25.53 8.69 1.41
CA LYS A 324 -26.00 9.95 1.98
C LYS A 324 -27.27 10.45 1.30
N VAL A 325 -27.33 10.37 -0.04
CA VAL A 325 -28.51 10.71 -0.84
C VAL A 325 -29.70 9.80 -0.46
N ALA A 326 -29.46 8.50 -0.23
CA ALA A 326 -30.52 7.58 0.20
C ALA A 326 -31.06 7.92 1.59
N LEU A 327 -30.18 8.32 2.53
CA LEU A 327 -30.61 8.80 3.85
C LEU A 327 -31.44 10.09 3.76
N LEU A 328 -31.01 11.05 2.93
CA LEU A 328 -31.74 12.27 2.65
C LEU A 328 -33.12 11.95 2.05
N SER A 329 -33.19 11.05 1.08
CA SER A 329 -34.47 10.63 0.46
C SER A 329 -35.43 10.06 1.51
N LYS A 330 -34.93 9.26 2.43
CA LYS A 330 -35.73 8.71 3.54
C LYS A 330 -36.23 9.81 4.49
N ALA A 331 -35.38 10.77 4.87
CA ALA A 331 -35.75 11.88 5.75
C ALA A 331 -36.82 12.75 5.09
N VAL A 332 -36.67 13.09 3.81
CA VAL A 332 -37.66 13.87 3.04
C VAL A 332 -38.99 13.13 2.89
N ALA A 333 -38.97 11.82 2.63
CA ALA A 333 -40.20 11.01 2.52
C ALA A 333 -40.99 10.98 3.85
N ASN A 334 -40.28 10.94 4.98
CA ASN A 334 -40.91 10.92 6.31
C ASN A 334 -41.48 12.28 6.71
N SER A 335 -41.08 13.37 6.13
CA SER A 335 -41.37 14.74 6.55
C SER A 335 -42.50 15.45 5.79
N LYS A 336 -43.26 14.77 4.95
CA LYS A 336 -44.29 15.39 4.07
C LYS A 336 -43.77 16.44 3.09
N VAL A 337 -42.45 16.61 2.96
CA VAL A 337 -41.83 17.51 1.98
C VAL A 337 -42.06 17.02 0.54
N ALA A 338 -42.52 15.79 0.37
CA ALA A 338 -42.94 15.19 -0.91
C ALA A 338 -44.01 15.98 -1.69
N LEU A 339 -44.57 17.03 -1.10
CA LEU A 339 -45.55 17.89 -1.74
C LEU A 339 -44.96 19.09 -2.52
N LEU A 340 -43.65 19.23 -2.54
CA LEU A 340 -42.96 20.17 -3.45
C LEU A 340 -42.90 19.59 -4.87
N LYS A 341 -43.98 19.76 -5.59
CA LYS A 341 -44.03 19.52 -7.04
C LYS A 341 -43.36 20.65 -7.80
#